data_b746656db3ab5365674ef5296ffb0702
#
_entry.id   b746656db3ab5365674ef5296ffb0702
#
_cell.length_a   1.000
_cell.length_b   1.000
_cell.length_c   1.000
_cell.angle_alpha   90.00
_cell.angle_beta   90.00
_cell.angle_gamma   90.00
#
_symmetry.space_group_name_H-M   'P 1'
#
loop_
_entity.id
_entity.type
_entity.pdbx_description
1 polymer ?
#
loop_
_entity_poly.entity_id
_entity_poly.type
_entity_poly.pdbx_seq_one_letter_code
_entity_poly.pdbx_strand_id
1 'polypeptide(L)'
;MLDIKFLRENPEVVKQNIRNKFQDKKLPLVDEAIELDKDYRKAQQEADDLRSQRNKISKQIGALMAQGKKEEAEACKKQVADFANRLAELEKIEEELSEQLKKVMMVIPNIIDKSVPIGKDDSENVEIEKFGEPVVPDFEIPYHSEIMESLHGLDLDSARRVAGNGFYYLMGDIARLHSAVISYARDFMIDRGFTYCIPPYMIRSEVVTGVMSFAEMDAMMYKIEGEDLYLIGTSEHSMIGKFIDQIVPEEELPKTLTSYSPCFRKEKGAHGIEERGVYRIHQFEKQEMIVVCKPEDSMMWYDKLWQNTVDLFRSLDIPVRTLECCSGDLADLKVKSCDVEAWSPRQKKYFEVGSCSNLGDAQARRLRIRVGGKDGKYLAHTLNNTVVAPPRMLIAFLENNLNADGSVNIPKALQPYMGGKTIIKP
;
A
#
# COMPACT_ATOMS: atom_id res chain seq x y z
N MET A 1 -6.03 9.34 -2.27
CA MET A 1 -6.63 10.71 -2.18
C MET A 1 -7.78 10.77 -3.15
N LEU A 2 -8.93 11.26 -2.72
CA LEU A 2 -10.09 11.45 -3.61
C LEU A 2 -9.87 12.59 -4.61
N ASP A 3 -10.69 12.60 -5.67
CA ASP A 3 -10.80 13.75 -6.56
C ASP A 3 -11.56 14.87 -5.86
N ILE A 4 -10.97 16.08 -5.82
CA ILE A 4 -11.63 17.26 -5.20
C ILE A 4 -12.91 17.65 -5.94
N LYS A 5 -12.98 17.44 -7.25
CA LYS A 5 -14.20 17.67 -8.01
C LYS A 5 -15.30 16.70 -7.60
N PHE A 6 -14.97 15.42 -7.47
CA PHE A 6 -15.92 14.41 -6.98
C PHE A 6 -16.42 14.76 -5.58
N LEU A 7 -15.52 15.12 -4.65
CA LEU A 7 -15.88 15.49 -3.28
C LEU A 7 -16.83 16.70 -3.27
N ARG A 8 -16.53 17.74 -4.05
CA ARG A 8 -17.36 18.95 -4.14
C ARG A 8 -18.74 18.69 -4.74
N GLU A 9 -18.83 17.82 -5.73
CA GLU A 9 -20.09 17.48 -6.41
C GLU A 9 -20.93 16.46 -5.61
N ASN A 10 -20.28 15.66 -4.76
CA ASN A 10 -20.90 14.55 -4.02
C ASN A 10 -20.55 14.54 -2.52
N PRO A 11 -20.66 15.67 -1.78
CA PRO A 11 -20.19 15.75 -0.39
C PRO A 11 -20.91 14.74 0.53
N GLU A 12 -22.19 14.51 0.33
CA GLU A 12 -22.96 13.58 1.17
C GLU A 12 -22.56 12.11 0.93
N VAL A 13 -22.15 11.75 -0.29
CA VAL A 13 -21.60 10.42 -0.59
C VAL A 13 -20.30 10.21 0.19
N VAL A 14 -19.42 11.22 0.19
CA VAL A 14 -18.15 11.16 0.94
C VAL A 14 -18.40 11.10 2.45
N LYS A 15 -19.32 11.91 2.98
CA LYS A 15 -19.70 11.88 4.40
C LYS A 15 -20.30 10.52 4.80
N GLN A 16 -21.17 9.95 3.94
CA GLN A 16 -21.73 8.63 4.20
C GLN A 16 -20.64 7.54 4.19
N ASN A 17 -19.68 7.61 3.28
CA ASN A 17 -18.54 6.70 3.26
C ASN A 17 -17.69 6.80 4.54
N ILE A 18 -17.46 8.01 5.05
CA ILE A 18 -16.76 8.23 6.33
C ILE A 18 -17.54 7.57 7.49
N ARG A 19 -18.88 7.71 7.53
CA ARG A 19 -19.71 7.04 8.53
C ARG A 19 -19.65 5.51 8.40
N ASN A 20 -19.73 5.00 7.18
CA ASN A 20 -19.61 3.57 6.90
C ASN A 20 -18.25 2.99 7.37
N LYS A 21 -17.19 3.81 7.37
CA LYS A 21 -15.87 3.45 7.90
C LYS A 21 -15.71 3.71 9.40
N PHE A 22 -16.77 4.13 10.10
CA PHE A 22 -16.73 4.47 11.54
C PHE A 22 -15.70 5.54 11.90
N GLN A 23 -15.48 6.50 11.00
CA GLN A 23 -14.48 7.57 11.14
C GLN A 23 -15.13 8.95 11.30
N ASP A 24 -16.22 9.07 12.04
CA ASP A 24 -17.06 10.28 12.16
C ASP A 24 -16.26 11.55 12.53
N LYS A 25 -15.13 11.41 13.21
CA LYS A 25 -14.21 12.51 13.50
C LYS A 25 -13.69 13.23 12.25
N LYS A 26 -13.73 12.57 11.09
CA LYS A 26 -13.29 13.12 9.80
C LYS A 26 -14.40 13.84 9.03
N LEU A 27 -15.66 13.80 9.48
CA LEU A 27 -16.78 14.45 8.78
C LEU A 27 -16.56 15.95 8.53
N PRO A 28 -16.04 16.75 9.50
CA PRO A 28 -15.79 18.17 9.25
C PRO A 28 -14.77 18.45 8.14
N LEU A 29 -13.85 17.52 7.87
CA LEU A 29 -12.82 17.68 6.84
C LEU A 29 -13.42 17.79 5.42
N VAL A 30 -14.60 17.25 5.20
CA VAL A 30 -15.29 17.35 3.90
C VAL A 30 -15.68 18.80 3.63
N ASP A 31 -16.29 19.48 4.59
CA ASP A 31 -16.70 20.88 4.45
C ASP A 31 -15.47 21.80 4.40
N GLU A 32 -14.45 21.54 5.21
CA GLU A 32 -13.17 22.24 5.18
C GLU A 32 -12.48 22.15 3.78
N ALA A 33 -12.44 20.97 3.18
CA ALA A 33 -11.89 20.78 1.86
C ALA A 33 -12.66 21.58 0.79
N ILE A 34 -13.99 21.63 0.88
CA ILE A 34 -14.83 22.40 -0.05
C ILE A 34 -14.55 23.90 0.05
N GLU A 35 -14.45 24.44 1.27
CA GLU A 35 -14.15 25.87 1.46
C GLU A 35 -12.72 26.20 0.99
N LEU A 36 -11.73 25.39 1.31
CA LEU A 36 -10.37 25.56 0.80
C LEU A 36 -10.31 25.53 -0.73
N ASP A 37 -11.01 24.59 -1.38
CA ASP A 37 -11.09 24.49 -2.83
C ASP A 37 -11.78 25.72 -3.45
N LYS A 38 -12.81 26.24 -2.81
CA LYS A 38 -13.50 27.44 -3.23
C LYS A 38 -12.60 28.67 -3.19
N ASP A 39 -11.87 28.84 -2.09
CA ASP A 39 -10.94 29.95 -1.92
C ASP A 39 -9.75 29.85 -2.89
N TYR A 40 -9.22 28.66 -3.08
CA TYR A 40 -8.17 28.37 -4.05
C TYR A 40 -8.60 28.73 -5.48
N ARG A 41 -9.79 28.28 -5.92
CA ARG A 41 -10.32 28.61 -7.26
C ARG A 41 -10.61 30.11 -7.43
N LYS A 42 -11.04 30.79 -6.33
CA LYS A 42 -11.24 32.23 -6.35
C LYS A 42 -9.91 32.99 -6.55
N ALA A 43 -8.85 32.57 -5.84
CA ALA A 43 -7.52 33.16 -6.02
C ALA A 43 -6.98 32.93 -7.44
N GLN A 44 -7.15 31.70 -7.99
CA GLN A 44 -6.78 31.40 -9.37
C GLN A 44 -7.52 32.28 -10.37
N GLN A 45 -8.84 32.44 -10.22
CA GLN A 45 -9.64 33.26 -11.11
C GLN A 45 -9.18 34.73 -11.08
N GLU A 46 -8.92 35.29 -9.88
CA GLU A 46 -8.41 36.65 -9.75
C GLU A 46 -7.03 36.78 -10.40
N ALA A 47 -6.15 35.82 -10.24
CA ALA A 47 -4.83 35.82 -10.89
C ALA A 47 -4.92 35.76 -12.42
N ASP A 48 -5.80 34.92 -12.95
CA ASP A 48 -5.99 34.80 -14.40
C ASP A 48 -6.60 36.09 -15.03
N ASP A 49 -7.55 36.70 -14.33
CA ASP A 49 -8.14 37.99 -14.74
C ASP A 49 -7.07 39.11 -14.75
N LEU A 50 -6.22 39.15 -13.72
CA LEU A 50 -5.11 40.11 -13.67
C LEU A 50 -4.05 39.85 -14.72
N ARG A 51 -3.71 38.60 -15.01
CA ARG A 51 -2.80 38.24 -16.11
C ARG A 51 -3.35 38.69 -17.45
N SER A 52 -4.65 38.50 -17.69
CA SER A 52 -5.34 38.95 -18.91
C SER A 52 -5.31 40.48 -19.04
N GLN A 53 -5.67 41.21 -17.96
CA GLN A 53 -5.65 42.67 -17.94
C GLN A 53 -4.24 43.21 -18.13
N ARG A 54 -3.23 42.67 -17.43
CA ARG A 54 -1.83 43.05 -17.59
C ARG A 54 -1.37 42.91 -19.05
N ASN A 55 -1.72 41.83 -19.71
CA ASN A 55 -1.34 41.59 -21.10
C ASN A 55 -2.00 42.61 -22.05
N LYS A 56 -3.26 43.02 -21.80
CA LYS A 56 -3.97 44.05 -22.56
C LYS A 56 -3.30 45.42 -22.40
N ILE A 57 -3.04 45.82 -21.14
CA ILE A 57 -2.43 47.13 -20.83
C ILE A 57 -0.98 47.21 -21.35
N SER A 58 -0.22 46.12 -21.23
CA SER A 58 1.15 46.05 -21.76
C SER A 58 1.20 46.33 -23.28
N LYS A 59 0.22 45.84 -24.04
CA LYS A 59 0.09 46.14 -25.46
C LYS A 59 -0.25 47.63 -25.73
N GLN A 60 -1.06 48.25 -24.84
CA GLN A 60 -1.44 49.66 -24.97
C GLN A 60 -0.25 50.59 -24.72
N ILE A 61 0.67 50.26 -23.81
CA ILE A 61 1.87 51.06 -23.54
C ILE A 61 2.68 51.29 -24.78
N GLY A 62 2.90 50.27 -25.61
CA GLY A 62 3.60 50.40 -26.91
C GLY A 62 2.91 51.40 -27.85
N ALA A 63 1.59 51.32 -28.00
CA ALA A 63 0.79 52.22 -28.83
C ALA A 63 0.79 53.65 -28.30
N LEU A 64 0.67 53.87 -27.01
CA LEU A 64 0.70 55.19 -26.35
C LEU A 64 2.08 55.85 -26.52
N MET A 65 3.14 55.10 -26.38
CA MET A 65 4.51 55.58 -26.58
C MET A 65 4.74 56.00 -28.06
N ALA A 66 4.24 55.22 -28.98
CA ALA A 66 4.32 55.54 -30.41
C ALA A 66 3.51 56.83 -30.79
N GLN A 67 2.45 57.13 -30.03
CA GLN A 67 1.63 58.33 -30.19
C GLN A 67 2.17 59.55 -29.40
N GLY A 68 3.28 59.41 -28.67
CA GLY A 68 3.86 60.49 -27.87
C GLY A 68 3.15 60.80 -26.56
N LYS A 69 2.17 59.98 -26.15
CA LYS A 69 1.35 60.14 -24.92
C LYS A 69 2.07 59.57 -23.69
N LYS A 70 3.15 60.24 -23.27
CA LYS A 70 4.05 59.74 -22.22
C LYS A 70 3.39 59.59 -20.86
N GLU A 71 2.54 60.55 -20.47
CA GLU A 71 1.85 60.52 -19.16
C GLU A 71 0.87 59.32 -19.05
N GLU A 72 0.09 59.09 -20.11
CA GLU A 72 -0.82 57.95 -20.20
C GLU A 72 -0.03 56.61 -20.19
N ALA A 73 1.12 56.55 -20.88
CA ALA A 73 1.98 55.38 -20.88
C ALA A 73 2.60 55.11 -19.49
N GLU A 74 3.00 56.16 -18.74
CA GLU A 74 3.51 56.00 -17.36
C GLU A 74 2.41 55.56 -16.39
N ALA A 75 1.18 56.02 -16.50
CA ALA A 75 0.04 55.55 -15.74
C ALA A 75 -0.21 54.05 -16.01
N CYS A 76 -0.15 53.62 -17.28
CA CYS A 76 -0.26 52.21 -17.64
C CYS A 76 0.89 51.33 -17.05
N LYS A 77 2.12 51.85 -17.06
CA LYS A 77 3.27 51.14 -16.45
C LYS A 77 3.09 50.95 -14.94
N LYS A 78 2.61 51.99 -14.23
CA LYS A 78 2.30 51.88 -12.81
C LYS A 78 1.25 50.84 -12.56
N GLN A 79 0.18 50.81 -13.33
CA GLN A 79 -0.89 49.81 -13.21
C GLN A 79 -0.37 48.39 -13.48
N VAL A 80 0.54 48.21 -14.45
CA VAL A 80 1.19 46.90 -14.70
C VAL A 80 2.05 46.48 -13.50
N ALA A 81 2.75 47.42 -12.83
CA ALA A 81 3.52 47.14 -11.64
C ALA A 81 2.62 46.75 -10.46
N ASP A 82 1.48 47.44 -10.27
CA ASP A 82 0.50 47.09 -9.23
C ASP A 82 -0.08 45.68 -9.47
N PHE A 83 -0.38 45.33 -10.71
CA PHE A 83 -0.80 43.96 -11.04
C PHE A 83 0.28 42.92 -10.77
N ALA A 84 1.56 43.24 -11.06
CA ALA A 84 2.66 42.30 -10.73
C ALA A 84 2.78 42.04 -9.23
N ASN A 85 2.65 43.07 -8.40
CA ASN A 85 2.66 42.95 -6.94
C ASN A 85 1.48 42.11 -6.46
N ARG A 86 0.26 42.36 -6.93
CA ARG A 86 -0.92 41.59 -6.57
C ARG A 86 -0.83 40.12 -7.01
N LEU A 87 -0.29 39.88 -8.23
CA LEU A 87 -0.05 38.52 -8.70
C LEU A 87 0.93 37.74 -7.82
N ALA A 88 2.00 38.40 -7.33
CA ALA A 88 2.95 37.75 -6.41
C ALA A 88 2.30 37.41 -5.05
N GLU A 89 1.37 38.25 -4.57
CA GLU A 89 0.58 37.93 -3.37
C GLU A 89 -0.36 36.74 -3.61
N LEU A 90 -1.07 36.74 -4.75
CA LEU A 90 -1.99 35.65 -5.11
C LEU A 90 -1.26 34.32 -5.30
N GLU A 91 -0.06 34.31 -5.87
CA GLU A 91 0.76 33.10 -6.02
C GLU A 91 1.10 32.47 -4.64
N LYS A 92 1.39 33.30 -3.64
CA LYS A 92 1.59 32.80 -2.27
C LYS A 92 0.30 32.25 -1.66
N ILE A 93 -0.81 32.94 -1.86
CA ILE A 93 -2.13 32.48 -1.37
C ILE A 93 -2.51 31.16 -2.04
N GLU A 94 -2.31 31.04 -3.36
CA GLU A 94 -2.56 29.81 -4.10
C GLU A 94 -1.69 28.65 -3.59
N GLU A 95 -0.40 28.88 -3.32
CA GLU A 95 0.50 27.89 -2.76
C GLU A 95 0.06 27.42 -1.38
N GLU A 96 -0.23 28.37 -0.47
CA GLU A 96 -0.70 28.09 0.89
C GLU A 96 -2.03 27.32 0.90
N LEU A 97 -3.01 27.75 0.11
CA LEU A 97 -4.31 27.08 -0.01
C LEU A 97 -4.20 25.69 -0.63
N SER A 98 -3.36 25.54 -1.66
CA SER A 98 -3.09 24.25 -2.30
C SER A 98 -2.46 23.25 -1.32
N GLU A 99 -1.50 23.71 -0.50
CA GLU A 99 -0.87 22.87 0.49
C GLU A 99 -1.85 22.47 1.62
N GLN A 100 -2.66 23.40 2.11
CA GLN A 100 -3.68 23.13 3.12
C GLN A 100 -4.73 22.13 2.57
N LEU A 101 -5.25 22.40 1.38
CA LEU A 101 -6.20 21.51 0.72
C LEU A 101 -5.63 20.11 0.55
N LYS A 102 -4.38 19.99 0.08
CA LYS A 102 -3.70 18.71 -0.05
C LYS A 102 -3.63 17.96 1.28
N LYS A 103 -3.26 18.63 2.37
CA LYS A 103 -3.19 18.03 3.72
C LYS A 103 -4.55 17.48 4.15
N VAL A 104 -5.62 18.24 3.98
CA VAL A 104 -6.97 17.79 4.33
C VAL A 104 -7.40 16.61 3.46
N MET A 105 -7.22 16.72 2.15
CA MET A 105 -7.60 15.66 1.19
C MET A 105 -6.85 14.34 1.42
N MET A 106 -5.62 14.39 1.93
CA MET A 106 -4.85 13.19 2.24
C MET A 106 -5.36 12.43 3.47
N VAL A 107 -6.18 13.03 4.32
CA VAL A 107 -6.76 12.40 5.51
C VAL A 107 -8.16 11.85 5.23
N ILE A 108 -8.87 12.39 4.24
CA ILE A 108 -10.18 11.89 3.82
C ILE A 108 -10.02 10.51 3.18
N PRO A 109 -10.73 9.47 3.68
CA PRO A 109 -10.60 8.11 3.17
C PRO A 109 -11.13 7.97 1.74
N ASN A 110 -10.58 6.99 1.03
CA ASN A 110 -11.08 6.60 -0.30
C ASN A 110 -12.52 6.05 -0.20
N ILE A 111 -13.27 6.12 -1.29
CA ILE A 111 -14.61 5.53 -1.37
C ILE A 111 -14.47 4.01 -1.45
N ILE A 112 -15.10 3.30 -0.54
CA ILE A 112 -15.14 1.84 -0.54
C ILE A 112 -16.06 1.32 -1.64
N ASP A 113 -15.75 0.14 -2.17
CA ASP A 113 -16.63 -0.53 -3.12
C ASP A 113 -17.97 -0.90 -2.46
N LYS A 114 -19.04 -0.87 -3.25
CA LYS A 114 -20.40 -1.17 -2.79
C LYS A 114 -20.58 -2.60 -2.26
N SER A 115 -19.68 -3.52 -2.63
CA SER A 115 -19.68 -4.92 -2.16
C SER A 115 -19.00 -5.11 -0.81
N VAL A 116 -18.32 -4.09 -0.29
CA VAL A 116 -17.64 -4.16 1.02
C VAL A 116 -18.69 -4.28 2.13
N PRO A 117 -18.60 -5.30 2.99
CA PRO A 117 -19.49 -5.43 4.13
C PRO A 117 -19.30 -4.27 5.12
N ILE A 118 -20.41 -3.77 5.67
CA ILE A 118 -20.34 -2.72 6.69
C ILE A 118 -20.13 -3.38 8.04
N GLY A 119 -19.04 -3.05 8.70
CA GLY A 119 -18.66 -3.56 10.01
C GLY A 119 -17.67 -2.62 10.67
N LYS A 120 -17.53 -2.71 12.00
CA LYS A 120 -16.79 -1.76 12.82
C LYS A 120 -15.28 -2.04 12.85
N ASP A 121 -14.91 -3.31 12.92
CA ASP A 121 -13.52 -3.76 13.07
C ASP A 121 -13.34 -5.18 12.49
N ASP A 122 -12.14 -5.72 12.57
CA ASP A 122 -11.74 -7.01 12.01
C ASP A 122 -12.58 -8.20 12.49
N SER A 123 -13.22 -8.11 13.65
CA SER A 123 -14.13 -9.15 14.17
C SER A 123 -15.40 -9.32 13.32
N GLU A 124 -15.74 -8.34 12.50
CA GLU A 124 -16.90 -8.33 11.61
C GLU A 124 -16.52 -8.59 10.14
N ASN A 125 -15.27 -9.00 9.87
CA ASN A 125 -14.86 -9.46 8.55
C ASN A 125 -15.61 -10.73 8.15
N VAL A 126 -15.92 -10.87 6.86
CA VAL A 126 -16.81 -11.92 6.35
C VAL A 126 -16.01 -13.03 5.67
N GLU A 127 -16.14 -14.26 6.17
CA GLU A 127 -15.58 -15.44 5.52
C GLU A 127 -16.28 -15.67 4.18
N ILE A 128 -15.51 -15.75 3.09
CA ILE A 128 -16.03 -15.96 1.73
C ILE A 128 -15.94 -17.42 1.36
N GLU A 129 -14.76 -18.03 1.46
CA GLU A 129 -14.54 -19.41 1.01
C GLU A 129 -13.39 -20.07 1.77
N LYS A 130 -13.48 -21.39 1.93
CA LYS A 130 -12.44 -22.25 2.46
C LYS A 130 -11.87 -23.15 1.37
N PHE A 131 -10.56 -23.32 1.40
CA PHE A 131 -9.81 -24.13 0.45
C PHE A 131 -8.98 -25.18 1.20
N GLY A 132 -9.31 -26.44 0.98
CA GLY A 132 -8.72 -27.58 1.69
C GLY A 132 -9.34 -27.84 3.05
N GLU A 133 -9.21 -29.07 3.49
CA GLU A 133 -9.80 -29.55 4.75
C GLU A 133 -8.84 -29.28 5.92
N PRO A 134 -9.28 -28.56 6.98
CA PRO A 134 -8.50 -28.40 8.19
C PRO A 134 -8.31 -29.72 8.92
N VAL A 135 -7.06 -30.07 9.23
CA VAL A 135 -6.73 -31.27 9.98
C VAL A 135 -6.16 -30.88 11.33
N VAL A 136 -6.56 -31.60 12.39
CA VAL A 136 -5.97 -31.51 13.72
C VAL A 136 -5.40 -32.91 14.03
N PRO A 137 -4.07 -33.04 14.19
CA PRO A 137 -3.46 -34.32 14.53
C PRO A 137 -3.86 -34.77 15.92
N ASP A 138 -3.65 -36.06 16.24
CA ASP A 138 -3.94 -36.68 17.52
C ASP A 138 -2.85 -36.48 18.58
N PHE A 139 -1.83 -35.69 18.27
CA PHE A 139 -0.75 -35.31 19.18
C PHE A 139 -0.73 -33.80 19.42
N GLU A 140 -0.11 -33.39 20.52
CA GLU A 140 0.05 -31.96 20.85
C GLU A 140 1.09 -31.29 19.95
N ILE A 141 0.71 -30.15 19.34
CA ILE A 141 1.60 -29.35 18.53
C ILE A 141 2.25 -28.29 19.42
N PRO A 142 3.58 -28.29 19.58
CA PRO A 142 4.30 -27.24 20.29
C PRO A 142 4.13 -25.86 19.65
N TYR A 143 4.50 -24.82 20.39
CA TYR A 143 4.56 -23.48 19.83
C TYR A 143 5.60 -23.41 18.70
N HIS A 144 5.36 -22.62 17.66
CA HIS A 144 6.22 -22.60 16.47
C HIS A 144 7.69 -22.33 16.77
N SER A 145 8.00 -21.47 17.75
CA SER A 145 9.40 -21.24 18.15
C SER A 145 10.02 -22.50 18.79
N GLU A 146 9.25 -23.26 19.55
CA GLU A 146 9.73 -24.51 20.16
C GLU A 146 10.01 -25.59 19.10
N ILE A 147 9.16 -25.65 18.05
CA ILE A 147 9.41 -26.50 16.88
C ILE A 147 10.73 -26.11 16.20
N MET A 148 10.90 -24.79 15.91
CA MET A 148 12.11 -24.29 15.26
C MET A 148 13.36 -24.53 16.12
N GLU A 149 13.28 -24.33 17.43
CA GLU A 149 14.38 -24.56 18.37
C GLU A 149 14.77 -26.04 18.46
N SER A 150 13.78 -26.95 18.48
CA SER A 150 14.04 -28.40 18.47
C SER A 150 14.74 -28.88 17.20
N LEU A 151 14.53 -28.15 16.09
CA LEU A 151 15.22 -28.37 14.82
C LEU A 151 16.53 -27.57 14.69
N HIS A 152 17.03 -26.99 15.78
CA HIS A 152 18.22 -26.13 15.83
C HIS A 152 18.17 -24.96 14.83
N GLY A 153 16.96 -24.47 14.51
CA GLY A 153 16.72 -23.51 13.44
C GLY A 153 16.41 -22.08 13.89
N LEU A 154 16.34 -21.80 15.19
CA LEU A 154 15.96 -20.49 15.73
C LEU A 154 16.85 -20.10 16.92
N ASP A 155 17.37 -18.85 16.94
CA ASP A 155 18.07 -18.27 18.08
C ASP A 155 17.55 -16.85 18.35
N LEU A 156 16.58 -16.74 19.25
CA LEU A 156 16.01 -15.47 19.69
C LEU A 156 16.89 -14.75 20.73
N ASP A 157 17.67 -15.49 21.53
CA ASP A 157 18.49 -14.90 22.56
C ASP A 157 19.69 -14.13 21.99
N SER A 158 20.33 -14.67 20.97
CA SER A 158 21.37 -13.92 20.25
C SER A 158 20.81 -12.72 19.52
N ALA A 159 19.65 -12.84 18.89
CA ALA A 159 18.96 -11.73 18.24
C ALA A 159 18.65 -10.61 19.24
N ARG A 160 18.17 -10.95 20.43
CA ARG A 160 17.89 -9.97 21.50
C ARG A 160 19.15 -9.20 21.93
N ARG A 161 20.29 -9.88 22.02
CA ARG A 161 21.57 -9.23 22.37
C ARG A 161 22.07 -8.29 21.27
N VAL A 162 21.79 -8.60 20.01
CA VAL A 162 22.29 -7.83 18.85
C VAL A 162 21.37 -6.68 18.49
N ALA A 163 20.07 -6.89 18.45
CA ALA A 163 19.10 -5.97 17.86
C ALA A 163 17.89 -5.66 18.77
N GLY A 164 17.74 -6.36 19.90
CA GLY A 164 16.58 -6.25 20.76
C GLY A 164 15.49 -7.27 20.45
N ASN A 165 14.30 -7.09 21.06
CA ASN A 165 13.15 -7.94 20.80
C ASN A 165 12.58 -7.71 19.40
N GLY A 166 11.89 -8.71 18.86
CA GLY A 166 11.27 -8.60 17.52
C GLY A 166 12.24 -8.85 16.37
N PHE A 167 13.39 -9.43 16.63
CA PHE A 167 14.37 -9.91 15.66
C PHE A 167 14.67 -11.39 15.89
N TYR A 168 15.29 -12.05 14.93
CA TYR A 168 15.57 -13.47 14.97
C TYR A 168 16.86 -13.82 14.20
N TYR A 169 17.47 -14.95 14.57
CA TYR A 169 18.36 -15.68 13.69
C TYR A 169 17.67 -16.97 13.26
N LEU A 170 17.59 -17.21 11.96
CA LEU A 170 17.24 -18.53 11.43
C LEU A 170 18.52 -19.26 11.02
N MET A 171 18.55 -20.58 11.29
CA MET A 171 19.74 -21.40 11.08
C MET A 171 19.37 -22.74 10.42
N GLY A 172 20.38 -23.42 9.87
CA GLY A 172 20.26 -24.78 9.37
C GLY A 172 19.13 -24.98 8.35
N ASP A 173 18.39 -26.04 8.53
CA ASP A 173 17.30 -26.41 7.63
C ASP A 173 16.11 -25.45 7.72
N ILE A 174 15.88 -24.78 8.83
CA ILE A 174 14.83 -23.73 8.93
C ILE A 174 15.20 -22.50 8.09
N ALA A 175 16.45 -22.05 8.13
CA ALA A 175 16.91 -20.96 7.27
C ALA A 175 16.84 -21.35 5.78
N ARG A 176 17.17 -22.60 5.47
CA ARG A 176 17.03 -23.14 4.12
C ARG A 176 15.56 -23.20 3.67
N LEU A 177 14.65 -23.63 4.55
CA LEU A 177 13.22 -23.69 4.28
C LEU A 177 12.67 -22.28 4.03
N HIS A 178 13.07 -21.28 4.82
CA HIS A 178 12.73 -19.88 4.60
C HIS A 178 13.12 -19.42 3.19
N SER A 179 14.36 -19.67 2.78
CA SER A 179 14.85 -19.32 1.44
C SER A 179 14.16 -20.11 0.34
N ALA A 180 13.85 -21.38 0.59
CA ALA A 180 13.14 -22.26 -0.33
C ALA A 180 11.72 -21.76 -0.62
N VAL A 181 10.99 -21.34 0.42
CA VAL A 181 9.64 -20.78 0.29
C VAL A 181 9.64 -19.51 -0.57
N ILE A 182 10.60 -18.61 -0.37
CA ILE A 182 10.74 -17.39 -1.18
C ILE A 182 11.10 -17.73 -2.63
N SER A 183 12.04 -18.62 -2.84
CA SER A 183 12.46 -19.01 -4.19
C SER A 183 11.33 -19.68 -4.96
N TYR A 184 10.58 -20.55 -4.30
CA TYR A 184 9.39 -21.18 -4.87
C TYR A 184 8.32 -20.14 -5.21
N ALA A 185 8.02 -19.23 -4.29
CA ALA A 185 7.01 -18.17 -4.50
C ALA A 185 7.38 -17.24 -5.65
N ARG A 186 8.67 -16.89 -5.79
CA ARG A 186 9.18 -16.13 -6.94
C ARG A 186 8.91 -16.84 -8.26
N ASP A 187 9.33 -18.10 -8.36
CA ASP A 187 9.20 -18.87 -9.60
C ASP A 187 7.71 -19.13 -9.92
N PHE A 188 6.90 -19.42 -8.91
CA PHE A 188 5.45 -19.55 -9.00
C PHE A 188 4.78 -18.30 -9.63
N MET A 189 5.24 -17.10 -9.28
CA MET A 189 4.69 -15.87 -9.85
C MET A 189 5.23 -15.58 -11.25
N ILE A 190 6.50 -15.90 -11.53
CA ILE A 190 7.07 -15.79 -12.87
C ILE A 190 6.30 -16.69 -13.85
N ASP A 191 6.02 -17.94 -13.46
CA ASP A 191 5.25 -18.88 -14.25
C ASP A 191 3.80 -18.43 -14.53
N ARG A 192 3.27 -17.52 -13.69
CA ARG A 192 1.97 -16.86 -13.87
C ARG A 192 2.04 -15.55 -14.67
N GLY A 193 3.17 -15.25 -15.27
CA GLY A 193 3.36 -14.09 -16.15
C GLY A 193 3.68 -12.79 -15.44
N PHE A 194 4.05 -12.82 -14.16
CA PHE A 194 4.52 -11.63 -13.45
C PHE A 194 6.01 -11.38 -13.72
N THR A 195 6.35 -10.14 -14.00
CA THR A 195 7.75 -9.75 -14.16
C THR A 195 8.42 -9.63 -12.81
N TYR A 196 9.46 -10.41 -12.57
CA TYR A 196 10.24 -10.33 -11.34
C TYR A 196 11.14 -9.09 -11.34
N CYS A 197 11.15 -8.35 -10.24
CA CYS A 197 12.03 -7.20 -10.05
C CYS A 197 12.59 -7.15 -8.64
N ILE A 198 13.77 -6.56 -8.51
CA ILE A 198 14.42 -6.23 -7.24
C ILE A 198 14.37 -4.70 -7.09
N PRO A 199 13.53 -4.16 -6.20
CA PRO A 199 13.34 -2.73 -6.04
C PRO A 199 14.33 -2.11 -5.06
N PRO A 200 14.46 -0.78 -5.00
CA PRO A 200 15.12 -0.11 -3.88
C PRO A 200 14.43 -0.42 -2.54
N TYR A 201 15.22 -0.66 -1.49
CA TYR A 201 14.71 -0.94 -0.14
C TYR A 201 14.60 0.31 0.74
N MET A 202 15.00 1.46 0.21
CA MET A 202 14.82 2.78 0.80
C MET A 202 14.13 3.68 -0.21
N ILE A 203 13.15 4.46 0.26
CA ILE A 203 12.32 5.33 -0.58
C ILE A 203 12.20 6.73 0.03
N ARG A 204 11.96 7.72 -0.82
CA ARG A 204 11.78 9.12 -0.41
C ARG A 204 10.41 9.34 0.23
N SER A 205 10.29 10.38 1.06
CA SER A 205 9.03 10.78 1.72
C SER A 205 7.87 10.95 0.75
N GLU A 206 8.12 11.47 -0.45
CA GLU A 206 7.09 11.63 -1.48
C GLU A 206 6.47 10.28 -1.90
N VAL A 207 7.28 9.25 -2.04
CA VAL A 207 6.78 7.89 -2.34
C VAL A 207 6.01 7.34 -1.15
N VAL A 208 6.55 7.47 0.08
CA VAL A 208 5.87 7.02 1.30
C VAL A 208 4.47 7.62 1.43
N THR A 209 4.36 8.94 1.33
CA THR A 209 3.08 9.65 1.42
C THR A 209 2.15 9.39 0.22
N GLY A 210 2.70 8.91 -0.88
CA GLY A 210 1.94 8.47 -2.05
C GLY A 210 1.26 7.11 -1.87
N VAL A 211 1.88 6.19 -1.13
CA VAL A 211 1.43 4.79 -1.03
C VAL A 211 0.67 4.45 0.24
N MET A 212 0.76 5.27 1.30
CA MET A 212 0.09 5.01 2.58
C MET A 212 -0.46 6.29 3.22
N SER A 213 -1.26 6.14 4.27
CA SER A 213 -1.71 7.25 5.10
C SER A 213 -0.62 7.73 6.06
N PHE A 214 -0.78 8.96 6.59
CA PHE A 214 0.15 9.50 7.60
C PHE A 214 0.18 8.67 8.89
N ALA A 215 -0.98 8.12 9.29
CA ALA A 215 -1.08 7.28 10.47
C ALA A 215 -0.29 5.97 10.30
N GLU A 216 -0.43 5.32 9.15
CA GLU A 216 0.34 4.12 8.81
C GLU A 216 1.84 4.42 8.74
N MET A 217 2.23 5.56 8.14
CA MET A 217 3.62 5.99 8.05
C MET A 217 4.26 6.12 9.45
N ASP A 218 3.61 6.78 10.40
CA ASP A 218 4.14 6.94 11.76
C ASP A 218 4.22 5.62 12.52
N ALA A 219 3.23 4.76 12.37
CA ALA A 219 3.17 3.45 13.03
C ALA A 219 4.19 2.45 12.48
N MET A 220 4.49 2.52 11.18
CA MET A 220 5.23 1.48 10.46
C MET A 220 6.67 1.86 10.11
N MET A 221 6.92 3.09 9.58
CA MET A 221 8.13 3.38 8.83
C MET A 221 9.33 3.78 9.68
N TYR A 222 10.48 3.17 9.42
CA TYR A 222 11.78 3.65 9.92
C TYR A 222 12.31 4.74 8.99
N LYS A 223 12.70 5.89 9.54
CA LYS A 223 13.35 6.98 8.82
C LYS A 223 14.85 6.93 9.04
N ILE A 224 15.63 7.19 8.00
CA ILE A 224 17.07 7.38 8.10
C ILE A 224 17.34 8.80 8.60
N GLU A 225 18.12 8.90 9.67
CA GLU A 225 18.46 10.21 10.25
C GLU A 225 19.35 11.02 9.30
N GLY A 226 19.01 12.29 9.12
CA GLY A 226 19.75 13.21 8.24
C GLY A 226 19.45 13.08 6.75
N GLU A 227 18.58 12.13 6.35
CA GLU A 227 18.28 11.84 4.95
C GLU A 227 16.76 11.88 4.69
N ASP A 228 16.36 12.18 3.44
CA ASP A 228 14.98 11.97 2.99
C ASP A 228 14.81 10.53 2.49
N LEU A 229 15.08 9.57 3.37
CA LEU A 229 14.96 8.15 3.07
C LEU A 229 14.27 7.42 4.22
N TYR A 230 13.46 6.43 3.83
CA TYR A 230 12.72 5.53 4.72
C TYR A 230 12.95 4.09 4.30
N LEU A 231 13.16 3.20 5.26
CA LEU A 231 13.18 1.76 4.99
C LEU A 231 11.76 1.29 4.62
N ILE A 232 11.65 0.47 3.58
CA ILE A 232 10.35 -0.05 3.14
C ILE A 232 9.75 -1.02 4.14
N GLY A 233 8.43 -0.93 4.36
CA GLY A 233 7.65 -1.93 5.11
C GLY A 233 7.12 -3.07 4.22
N THR A 234 7.22 -2.90 2.91
CA THR A 234 6.85 -3.85 1.85
C THR A 234 7.43 -3.38 0.53
N SER A 235 7.75 -4.30 -0.38
CA SER A 235 8.21 -3.93 -1.72
C SER A 235 7.14 -3.24 -2.58
N GLU A 236 5.85 -3.37 -2.23
CA GLU A 236 4.77 -2.60 -2.84
C GLU A 236 5.12 -1.12 -2.93
N HIS A 237 5.65 -0.54 -1.84
CA HIS A 237 5.99 0.87 -1.77
C HIS A 237 6.92 1.30 -2.90
N SER A 238 8.01 0.57 -3.08
CA SER A 238 9.00 0.85 -4.13
C SER A 238 8.48 0.51 -5.52
N MET A 239 7.72 -0.58 -5.65
CA MET A 239 7.20 -1.01 -6.95
C MET A 239 6.14 -0.08 -7.50
N ILE A 240 5.25 0.44 -6.65
CA ILE A 240 4.29 1.48 -7.05
C ILE A 240 5.03 2.80 -7.28
N GLY A 241 5.99 3.15 -6.41
CA GLY A 241 6.85 4.32 -6.57
C GLY A 241 7.65 4.35 -7.87
N LYS A 242 7.93 3.19 -8.49
CA LYS A 242 8.56 3.09 -9.82
C LYS A 242 7.82 3.91 -10.88
N PHE A 243 6.52 4.07 -10.75
CA PHE A 243 5.66 4.73 -11.72
C PHE A 243 5.38 6.22 -11.40
N ILE A 244 6.01 6.79 -10.36
CA ILE A 244 5.82 8.21 -10.01
C ILE A 244 6.06 9.12 -11.21
N ASP A 245 5.14 10.08 -11.45
CA ASP A 245 5.16 11.02 -12.57
C ASP A 245 5.12 10.38 -13.98
N GLN A 246 4.85 9.08 -14.07
CA GLN A 246 4.81 8.40 -15.37
C GLN A 246 3.45 8.53 -16.06
N ILE A 247 3.52 8.57 -17.40
CA ILE A 247 2.37 8.34 -18.27
C ILE A 247 2.61 6.99 -18.93
N VAL A 248 1.94 5.95 -18.46
CA VAL A 248 2.07 4.59 -18.99
C VAL A 248 1.23 4.48 -20.26
N PRO A 249 1.79 4.02 -21.38
CA PRO A 249 1.00 3.73 -22.57
C PRO A 249 -0.10 2.71 -22.28
N GLU A 250 -1.32 2.95 -22.76
CA GLU A 250 -2.47 2.08 -22.46
C GLU A 250 -2.26 0.64 -22.97
N GLU A 251 -1.58 0.50 -24.10
CA GLU A 251 -1.24 -0.79 -24.70
C GLU A 251 -0.24 -1.63 -23.89
N GLU A 252 0.46 -1.00 -22.94
CA GLU A 252 1.40 -1.68 -22.05
C GLU A 252 0.76 -2.18 -20.75
N LEU A 253 -0.53 -1.90 -20.54
CA LEU A 253 -1.27 -2.37 -19.37
C LEU A 253 -1.87 -3.75 -19.61
N PRO A 254 -1.99 -4.59 -18.57
CA PRO A 254 -1.57 -4.33 -17.19
C PRO A 254 -0.06 -4.46 -16.99
N LYS A 255 0.51 -3.70 -16.03
CA LYS A 255 1.83 -3.97 -15.48
C LYS A 255 1.68 -4.94 -14.31
N THR A 256 2.18 -6.14 -14.45
CA THR A 256 2.15 -7.18 -13.43
C THR A 256 3.57 -7.44 -12.94
N LEU A 257 3.87 -7.03 -11.70
CA LEU A 257 5.20 -7.16 -11.12
C LEU A 257 5.16 -8.01 -9.85
N THR A 258 6.21 -8.80 -9.65
CA THR A 258 6.44 -9.51 -8.39
C THR A 258 7.85 -9.20 -7.90
N SER A 259 8.02 -9.08 -6.57
CA SER A 259 9.33 -8.79 -6.01
C SER A 259 9.54 -9.41 -4.65
N TYR A 260 10.76 -9.80 -4.40
CA TYR A 260 11.29 -10.11 -3.09
C TYR A 260 11.88 -8.85 -2.46
N SER A 261 11.65 -8.67 -1.16
CA SER A 261 12.37 -7.67 -0.37
C SER A 261 12.45 -8.04 1.10
N PRO A 262 13.47 -7.54 1.83
CA PRO A 262 13.33 -7.31 3.25
C PRO A 262 12.26 -6.26 3.51
N CYS A 263 11.60 -6.38 4.66
CA CYS A 263 10.56 -5.46 5.13
C CYS A 263 10.91 -5.04 6.55
N PHE A 264 10.78 -3.74 6.84
CA PHE A 264 11.10 -3.17 8.15
C PHE A 264 9.89 -2.44 8.71
N ARG A 265 9.44 -2.84 9.90
CA ARG A 265 8.25 -2.26 10.55
C ARG A 265 8.49 -1.97 12.01
N LYS A 266 8.12 -0.77 12.45
CA LYS A 266 8.17 -0.37 13.86
C LYS A 266 7.21 -1.12 14.75
N GLU A 267 6.09 -1.62 14.18
CA GLU A 267 5.02 -2.33 14.89
C GLU A 267 4.51 -1.56 16.12
N LYS A 268 4.44 -0.22 16.04
CA LYS A 268 3.92 0.62 17.12
C LYS A 268 2.45 0.30 17.42
N GLY A 269 2.13 0.09 18.71
CA GLY A 269 0.76 -0.14 19.15
C GLY A 269 0.26 -1.56 18.97
N ALA A 270 1.09 -2.46 18.47
CA ALA A 270 0.78 -3.88 18.41
C ALA A 270 1.01 -4.52 19.78
N HIS A 271 -0.07 -4.99 20.42
CA HIS A 271 -0.03 -5.70 21.69
C HIS A 271 -0.84 -7.00 21.57
N GLY A 272 -0.34 -8.08 22.15
CA GLY A 272 -1.09 -9.34 22.20
C GLY A 272 -0.23 -10.57 22.49
N ILE A 273 -0.90 -11.71 22.67
CA ILE A 273 -0.30 -13.03 22.98
C ILE A 273 0.68 -13.51 21.89
N GLU A 274 0.62 -12.93 20.71
CA GLU A 274 1.39 -13.33 19.53
C GLU A 274 2.74 -12.60 19.39
N GLU A 275 3.18 -11.88 20.42
CA GLU A 275 4.50 -11.22 20.45
C GLU A 275 5.67 -12.22 20.59
N ARG A 276 5.38 -13.45 21.04
CA ARG A 276 6.39 -14.51 21.20
C ARG A 276 6.71 -15.16 19.86
N GLY A 277 7.99 -15.43 19.62
CA GLY A 277 8.47 -16.12 18.42
C GLY A 277 8.64 -15.18 17.23
N VAL A 278 8.18 -15.61 16.04
CA VAL A 278 8.41 -14.90 14.77
C VAL A 278 7.12 -14.39 14.11
N TYR A 279 6.00 -14.36 14.83
CA TYR A 279 4.72 -13.94 14.28
C TYR A 279 4.69 -12.41 13.99
N ARG A 280 5.18 -11.61 14.95
CA ARG A 280 5.23 -10.15 14.84
C ARG A 280 6.65 -9.67 15.13
N ILE A 281 7.31 -9.15 14.10
CA ILE A 281 8.75 -8.86 14.10
C ILE A 281 9.03 -7.58 13.33
N HIS A 282 10.14 -6.91 13.68
CA HIS A 282 10.56 -5.65 13.08
C HIS A 282 11.21 -5.79 11.71
N GLN A 283 11.80 -6.95 11.45
CA GLN A 283 12.46 -7.28 10.19
C GLN A 283 11.99 -8.65 9.71
N PHE A 284 11.50 -8.72 8.49
CA PHE A 284 11.13 -9.97 7.83
C PHE A 284 11.32 -9.84 6.33
N GLU A 285 11.10 -10.91 5.61
CA GLU A 285 11.19 -10.96 4.16
C GLU A 285 9.83 -11.29 3.56
N LYS A 286 9.58 -10.79 2.36
CA LYS A 286 8.30 -10.98 1.68
C LYS A 286 8.49 -11.06 0.17
N GLN A 287 7.77 -11.99 -0.46
CA GLN A 287 7.48 -11.95 -1.88
C GLN A 287 6.12 -11.27 -2.06
N GLU A 288 6.10 -10.21 -2.87
CA GLU A 288 4.93 -9.38 -3.13
C GLU A 288 4.52 -9.44 -4.59
N MET A 289 3.27 -9.16 -4.89
CA MET A 289 2.77 -8.93 -6.24
C MET A 289 2.02 -7.60 -6.30
N ILE A 290 2.22 -6.84 -7.37
CA ILE A 290 1.47 -5.63 -7.66
C ILE A 290 0.93 -5.64 -9.08
N VAL A 291 -0.17 -4.92 -9.27
CA VAL A 291 -0.75 -4.66 -10.59
C VAL A 291 -1.01 -3.17 -10.73
N VAL A 292 -0.60 -2.62 -11.88
CA VAL A 292 -1.05 -1.31 -12.37
C VAL A 292 -1.90 -1.58 -13.60
N CYS A 293 -3.16 -1.18 -13.58
CA CYS A 293 -4.12 -1.54 -14.62
C CYS A 293 -5.10 -0.41 -14.95
N LYS A 294 -5.96 -0.66 -15.93
CA LYS A 294 -7.12 0.19 -16.23
C LYS A 294 -8.15 0.09 -15.10
N PRO A 295 -8.95 1.15 -14.85
CA PRO A 295 -10.00 1.13 -13.84
C PRO A 295 -10.99 -0.02 -14.01
N GLU A 296 -11.42 -0.32 -15.24
CA GLU A 296 -12.37 -1.37 -15.57
C GLU A 296 -11.85 -2.79 -15.27
N ASP A 297 -10.54 -2.98 -15.26
CA ASP A 297 -9.90 -4.30 -15.03
C ASP A 297 -9.59 -4.55 -13.54
N SER A 298 -9.75 -3.55 -12.68
CA SER A 298 -9.19 -3.62 -11.32
C SER A 298 -9.86 -4.69 -10.45
N MET A 299 -11.17 -4.93 -10.60
CA MET A 299 -11.86 -5.98 -9.83
C MET A 299 -11.47 -7.38 -10.29
N MET A 300 -11.29 -7.58 -11.59
CA MET A 300 -10.78 -8.85 -12.14
C MET A 300 -9.36 -9.15 -11.63
N TRP A 301 -8.50 -8.13 -11.56
CA TRP A 301 -7.16 -8.29 -11.00
C TRP A 301 -7.17 -8.53 -9.49
N TYR A 302 -8.08 -7.89 -8.76
CA TYR A 302 -8.29 -8.15 -7.35
C TYR A 302 -8.55 -9.63 -7.08
N ASP A 303 -9.47 -10.24 -7.83
CA ASP A 303 -9.80 -11.66 -7.69
C ASP A 303 -8.61 -12.56 -8.04
N LYS A 304 -7.87 -12.25 -9.10
CA LYS A 304 -6.67 -13.01 -9.48
C LYS A 304 -5.56 -12.92 -8.43
N LEU A 305 -5.40 -11.76 -7.78
CA LEU A 305 -4.33 -11.57 -6.81
C LEU A 305 -4.53 -12.41 -5.55
N TRP A 306 -5.71 -12.38 -4.93
CA TRP A 306 -5.94 -13.20 -3.75
C TRP A 306 -5.94 -14.70 -4.10
N GLN A 307 -6.43 -15.09 -5.28
CA GLN A 307 -6.39 -16.47 -5.75
C GLN A 307 -4.95 -16.99 -5.91
N ASN A 308 -4.00 -16.16 -6.35
CA ASN A 308 -2.60 -16.55 -6.44
C ASN A 308 -2.02 -16.96 -5.08
N THR A 309 -2.37 -16.25 -4.00
CA THR A 309 -1.93 -16.61 -2.64
C THR A 309 -2.59 -17.90 -2.18
N VAL A 310 -3.90 -18.06 -2.40
CA VAL A 310 -4.61 -19.31 -2.12
C VAL A 310 -3.95 -20.49 -2.83
N ASP A 311 -3.69 -20.35 -4.12
CA ASP A 311 -3.09 -21.42 -4.94
C ASP A 311 -1.67 -21.79 -4.47
N LEU A 312 -0.87 -20.79 -4.06
CA LEU A 312 0.46 -21.04 -3.50
C LEU A 312 0.37 -21.88 -2.23
N PHE A 313 -0.45 -21.47 -1.27
CA PHE A 313 -0.60 -22.21 -0.01
C PHE A 313 -1.18 -23.60 -0.23
N ARG A 314 -2.15 -23.74 -1.14
CA ARG A 314 -2.73 -25.03 -1.50
C ARG A 314 -1.73 -25.96 -2.20
N SER A 315 -0.80 -25.43 -2.99
CA SER A 315 0.30 -26.21 -3.60
C SER A 315 1.27 -26.78 -2.58
N LEU A 316 1.24 -26.26 -1.35
CA LEU A 316 2.02 -26.71 -0.19
C LEU A 316 1.15 -27.49 0.83
N ASP A 317 -0.04 -27.92 0.41
CA ASP A 317 -1.01 -28.67 1.22
C ASP A 317 -1.50 -27.97 2.48
N ILE A 318 -1.37 -26.64 2.56
CA ILE A 318 -1.83 -25.84 3.69
C ILE A 318 -3.27 -25.38 3.44
N PRO A 319 -4.24 -25.73 4.33
CA PRO A 319 -5.61 -25.22 4.23
C PRO A 319 -5.64 -23.72 4.48
N VAL A 320 -6.42 -23.00 3.67
CA VAL A 320 -6.60 -21.55 3.80
C VAL A 320 -8.08 -21.17 3.67
N ARG A 321 -8.41 -19.96 4.11
CA ARG A 321 -9.68 -19.31 3.80
C ARG A 321 -9.46 -17.89 3.33
N THR A 322 -10.46 -17.33 2.67
CA THR A 322 -10.52 -15.91 2.30
C THR A 322 -11.52 -15.18 3.18
N LEU A 323 -11.14 -13.98 3.61
CA LEU A 323 -11.89 -13.15 4.52
C LEU A 323 -12.04 -11.75 3.94
N GLU A 324 -13.26 -11.37 3.53
CA GLU A 324 -13.51 -10.01 3.04
C GLU A 324 -13.48 -9.03 4.19
N CYS A 325 -12.59 -8.04 4.13
CA CYS A 325 -12.48 -7.01 5.16
C CYS A 325 -13.69 -6.09 5.14
N CYS A 326 -14.26 -5.82 6.31
CA CYS A 326 -15.36 -4.90 6.47
C CYS A 326 -14.89 -3.43 6.42
N SER A 327 -15.83 -2.51 6.30
CA SER A 327 -15.57 -1.10 6.08
C SER A 327 -14.72 -0.43 7.17
N GLY A 328 -14.88 -0.82 8.42
CA GLY A 328 -14.14 -0.27 9.56
C GLY A 328 -12.69 -0.79 9.67
N ASP A 329 -12.43 -1.97 9.10
CA ASP A 329 -11.09 -2.58 9.05
C ASP A 329 -10.25 -2.09 7.85
N LEU A 330 -10.89 -1.50 6.83
CA LEU A 330 -10.17 -1.01 5.66
C LEU A 330 -9.31 0.22 5.96
N ALA A 331 -8.02 0.17 5.65
CA ALA A 331 -7.15 1.34 5.64
C ALA A 331 -7.68 2.44 4.69
N ASP A 332 -7.28 3.70 4.93
CA ASP A 332 -7.87 4.87 4.27
C ASP A 332 -7.77 4.89 2.74
N LEU A 333 -6.72 4.30 2.17
CA LEU A 333 -6.53 4.29 0.72
C LEU A 333 -7.25 3.14 0.03
N LYS A 334 -7.66 2.10 0.76
CA LYS A 334 -8.25 0.90 0.18
C LYS A 334 -9.70 1.10 -0.26
N VAL A 335 -10.00 0.64 -1.45
CA VAL A 335 -11.36 0.51 -1.99
C VAL A 335 -11.99 -0.80 -1.53
N LYS A 336 -11.19 -1.86 -1.48
CA LYS A 336 -11.60 -3.21 -1.10
C LYS A 336 -10.37 -4.00 -0.65
N SER A 337 -10.54 -4.91 0.31
CA SER A 337 -9.46 -5.79 0.78
C SER A 337 -10.00 -7.18 1.15
N CYS A 338 -9.20 -8.18 0.84
CA CYS A 338 -9.46 -9.56 1.21
C CYS A 338 -8.20 -10.15 1.85
N ASP A 339 -8.35 -10.67 3.05
CA ASP A 339 -7.28 -11.39 3.72
C ASP A 339 -7.32 -12.87 3.32
N VAL A 340 -6.13 -13.44 3.14
CA VAL A 340 -5.95 -14.89 3.06
C VAL A 340 -5.40 -15.35 4.38
N GLU A 341 -6.10 -16.27 5.01
CA GLU A 341 -5.74 -16.84 6.31
C GLU A 341 -5.40 -18.31 6.18
N ALA A 342 -4.32 -18.77 6.84
CA ALA A 342 -3.91 -20.16 6.88
C ALA A 342 -4.41 -20.86 8.16
N TRP A 343 -4.69 -22.15 8.06
CA TRP A 343 -5.08 -22.97 9.18
C TRP A 343 -3.94 -23.21 10.16
N SER A 344 -4.19 -22.99 11.44
CA SER A 344 -3.32 -23.39 12.55
C SER A 344 -3.93 -24.58 13.27
N PRO A 345 -3.42 -25.80 13.08
CA PRO A 345 -3.89 -26.98 13.83
C PRO A 345 -3.71 -26.84 15.35
N ARG A 346 -2.63 -26.16 15.77
CA ARG A 346 -2.34 -25.89 17.19
C ARG A 346 -3.41 -25.01 17.84
N GLN A 347 -3.78 -23.90 17.16
CA GLN A 347 -4.76 -22.96 17.68
C GLN A 347 -6.20 -23.35 17.33
N LYS A 348 -6.39 -24.30 16.40
CA LYS A 348 -7.69 -24.69 15.83
C LYS A 348 -8.45 -23.50 15.24
N LYS A 349 -7.72 -22.57 14.63
CA LYS A 349 -8.25 -21.38 13.97
C LYS A 349 -7.39 -20.98 12.77
N TYR A 350 -7.93 -20.11 11.94
CA TYR A 350 -7.18 -19.48 10.86
C TYR A 350 -6.49 -18.20 11.36
N PHE A 351 -5.39 -17.82 10.72
CA PHE A 351 -4.68 -16.57 10.96
C PHE A 351 -4.15 -15.98 9.66
N GLU A 352 -4.07 -14.66 9.59
CA GLU A 352 -3.69 -13.91 8.40
C GLU A 352 -2.26 -14.24 7.94
N VAL A 353 -2.13 -14.59 6.65
CA VAL A 353 -0.86 -14.84 5.95
C VAL A 353 -0.65 -13.95 4.73
N GLY A 354 -1.68 -13.25 4.29
CA GLY A 354 -1.63 -12.30 3.20
C GLY A 354 -2.85 -11.40 3.19
N SER A 355 -2.70 -10.18 2.66
CA SER A 355 -3.78 -9.21 2.52
C SER A 355 -3.75 -8.62 1.11
N CYS A 356 -4.78 -8.94 0.34
CA CYS A 356 -5.00 -8.42 -1.00
C CYS A 356 -5.71 -7.08 -0.92
N SER A 357 -5.23 -6.07 -1.64
CA SER A 357 -5.79 -4.73 -1.60
C SER A 357 -6.00 -4.15 -3.00
N ASN A 358 -7.19 -3.61 -3.22
CA ASN A 358 -7.48 -2.72 -4.33
C ASN A 358 -7.51 -1.29 -3.81
N LEU A 359 -6.61 -0.43 -4.32
CA LEU A 359 -6.46 0.97 -3.92
C LEU A 359 -7.21 1.92 -4.86
N GLY A 360 -7.81 1.39 -5.94
CA GLY A 360 -8.38 2.22 -6.99
C GLY A 360 -7.34 3.22 -7.53
N ASP A 361 -7.71 4.46 -7.67
CA ASP A 361 -6.83 5.53 -8.15
C ASP A 361 -6.09 6.29 -7.02
N ALA A 362 -6.23 5.88 -5.76
CA ALA A 362 -5.73 6.66 -4.62
C ALA A 362 -4.23 6.88 -4.65
N GLN A 363 -3.44 5.83 -4.89
CA GLN A 363 -1.99 5.92 -5.00
C GLN A 363 -1.59 6.62 -6.30
N ALA A 364 -2.24 6.28 -7.42
CA ALA A 364 -1.98 6.89 -8.72
C ALA A 364 -2.20 8.40 -8.70
N ARG A 365 -3.24 8.88 -8.03
CA ARG A 365 -3.51 10.31 -7.87
C ARG A 365 -2.43 11.02 -7.05
N ARG A 366 -1.97 10.42 -5.97
CA ARG A 366 -0.90 10.96 -5.12
C ARG A 366 0.46 10.99 -5.83
N LEU A 367 0.77 9.93 -6.57
CA LEU A 367 2.05 9.75 -7.28
C LEU A 367 2.00 10.21 -8.74
N ARG A 368 0.85 10.74 -9.20
CA ARG A 368 0.65 11.23 -10.57
C ARG A 368 0.89 10.15 -11.64
N ILE A 369 0.46 8.92 -11.36
CA ILE A 369 0.55 7.79 -12.28
C ILE A 369 -0.64 7.85 -13.24
N ARG A 370 -0.38 8.19 -14.49
CA ARG A 370 -1.41 8.35 -15.53
C ARG A 370 -1.26 7.30 -16.61
N VAL A 371 -2.36 7.03 -17.28
CA VAL A 371 -2.41 6.20 -18.49
C VAL A 371 -2.63 7.09 -19.68
N GLY A 372 -1.87 6.89 -20.74
CA GLY A 372 -2.03 7.57 -22.03
C GLY A 372 -2.95 6.77 -22.93
N GLY A 373 -4.27 7.04 -22.85
CA GLY A 373 -5.28 6.42 -23.71
C GLY A 373 -5.58 7.23 -24.97
N LYS A 374 -6.34 6.63 -25.88
CA LYS A 374 -6.74 7.26 -27.16
C LYS A 374 -7.59 8.53 -26.96
N ASP A 375 -8.45 8.51 -25.94
CA ASP A 375 -9.38 9.60 -25.63
C ASP A 375 -8.83 10.59 -24.60
N GLY A 376 -7.55 10.48 -24.26
CA GLY A 376 -6.89 11.35 -23.30
C GLY A 376 -6.20 10.59 -22.16
N LYS A 377 -5.74 11.36 -21.16
CA LYS A 377 -5.05 10.80 -20.00
C LYS A 377 -6.02 10.56 -18.85
N TYR A 378 -5.88 9.43 -18.18
CA TYR A 378 -6.63 9.08 -16.98
C TYR A 378 -5.70 8.48 -15.92
N LEU A 379 -6.19 8.33 -14.68
CA LEU A 379 -5.42 7.71 -13.60
C LEU A 379 -5.50 6.19 -13.67
N ALA A 380 -4.35 5.54 -13.46
CA ALA A 380 -4.31 4.09 -13.30
C ALA A 380 -4.97 3.65 -12.00
N HIS A 381 -5.41 2.39 -11.92
CA HIS A 381 -5.68 1.70 -10.66
C HIS A 381 -4.48 0.87 -10.23
N THR A 382 -4.27 0.77 -8.92
CA THR A 382 -3.19 -0.01 -8.33
C THR A 382 -3.73 -1.04 -7.35
N LEU A 383 -3.13 -2.22 -7.38
CA LEU A 383 -3.47 -3.34 -6.51
C LEU A 383 -2.20 -4.02 -6.02
N ASN A 384 -2.28 -4.64 -4.87
CA ASN A 384 -1.20 -5.46 -4.33
C ASN A 384 -1.73 -6.65 -3.55
N ASN A 385 -0.89 -7.65 -3.39
CA ASN A 385 -1.11 -8.75 -2.45
C ASN A 385 0.22 -9.39 -2.08
N THR A 386 0.28 -9.93 -0.88
CA THR A 386 1.37 -10.79 -0.43
C THR A 386 1.29 -12.13 -1.15
N VAL A 387 2.35 -12.51 -1.85
CA VAL A 387 2.50 -13.90 -2.33
C VAL A 387 2.80 -14.80 -1.14
N VAL A 388 3.86 -14.47 -0.40
CA VAL A 388 4.23 -15.13 0.85
C VAL A 388 5.10 -14.22 1.72
N ALA A 389 4.87 -14.27 3.04
CA ALA A 389 5.74 -13.71 4.05
C ALA A 389 6.23 -14.86 4.94
N PRO A 390 7.47 -15.34 4.77
CA PRO A 390 7.95 -16.57 5.39
C PRO A 390 7.72 -16.71 6.90
N PRO A 391 7.84 -15.67 7.74
CA PRO A 391 7.62 -15.85 9.16
C PRO A 391 6.25 -16.43 9.49
N ARG A 392 5.16 -15.86 8.97
CA ARG A 392 3.81 -16.40 9.15
C ARG A 392 3.60 -17.68 8.35
N MET A 393 4.14 -17.74 7.13
CA MET A 393 4.12 -18.96 6.34
C MET A 393 4.81 -20.12 7.06
N LEU A 394 5.97 -19.91 7.68
CA LEU A 394 6.68 -20.95 8.42
C LEU A 394 5.88 -21.46 9.61
N ILE A 395 5.13 -20.61 10.29
CA ILE A 395 4.22 -21.03 11.36
C ILE A 395 3.19 -22.01 10.81
N ALA A 396 2.46 -21.60 9.75
CA ALA A 396 1.47 -22.47 9.13
C ALA A 396 2.09 -23.75 8.57
N PHE A 397 3.25 -23.63 7.91
CA PHE A 397 3.97 -24.75 7.33
C PHE A 397 4.37 -25.79 8.38
N LEU A 398 5.04 -25.34 9.44
CA LEU A 398 5.52 -26.22 10.51
C LEU A 398 4.37 -26.92 11.22
N GLU A 399 3.33 -26.20 11.59
CA GLU A 399 2.18 -26.77 12.27
C GLU A 399 1.40 -27.80 11.41
N ASN A 400 1.29 -27.57 10.08
CA ASN A 400 0.56 -28.47 9.19
C ASN A 400 1.39 -29.67 8.69
N ASN A 401 2.73 -29.62 8.82
CA ASN A 401 3.63 -30.66 8.33
C ASN A 401 4.42 -31.39 9.43
N LEU A 402 4.13 -31.08 10.72
CA LEU A 402 4.77 -31.69 11.87
C LEU A 402 4.33 -33.15 12.03
N ASN A 403 5.27 -34.04 12.33
CA ASN A 403 5.03 -35.42 12.71
C ASN A 403 5.15 -35.58 14.22
N ALA A 404 4.58 -36.67 14.77
CA ALA A 404 4.61 -36.95 16.20
C ALA A 404 6.03 -37.13 16.79
N ASP A 405 7.02 -37.46 15.97
CA ASP A 405 8.43 -37.58 16.36
C ASP A 405 9.20 -36.23 16.30
N GLY A 406 8.52 -35.14 16.05
CA GLY A 406 9.11 -33.80 15.93
C GLY A 406 9.73 -33.48 14.54
N SER A 407 9.74 -34.43 13.64
CA SER A 407 10.18 -34.17 12.26
C SER A 407 9.13 -33.40 11.46
N VAL A 408 9.54 -32.71 10.38
CA VAL A 408 8.68 -31.92 9.52
C VAL A 408 8.78 -32.40 8.08
N ASN A 409 7.66 -32.75 7.47
CA ASN A 409 7.58 -33.16 6.09
C ASN A 409 7.79 -31.97 5.12
N ILE A 410 8.45 -32.23 3.99
CA ILE A 410 8.64 -31.25 2.93
C ILE A 410 7.75 -31.62 1.75
N PRO A 411 6.72 -30.81 1.40
CA PRO A 411 5.89 -31.02 0.22
C PRO A 411 6.70 -31.09 -1.07
N LYS A 412 6.24 -31.86 -2.03
CA LYS A 412 6.94 -32.09 -3.32
C LYS A 412 7.35 -30.79 -4.01
N ALA A 413 6.50 -29.77 -3.97
CA ALA A 413 6.77 -28.47 -4.59
C ALA A 413 8.02 -27.77 -4.04
N LEU A 414 8.35 -27.98 -2.75
CA LEU A 414 9.52 -27.37 -2.13
C LEU A 414 10.79 -28.25 -2.15
N GLN A 415 10.67 -29.54 -2.42
CA GLN A 415 11.83 -30.46 -2.40
C GLN A 415 12.98 -30.02 -3.32
N PRO A 416 12.74 -29.53 -4.56
CA PRO A 416 13.82 -29.04 -5.42
C PRO A 416 14.60 -27.88 -4.78
N TYR A 417 13.92 -27.00 -4.06
CA TYR A 417 14.51 -25.84 -3.38
C TYR A 417 15.20 -26.23 -2.05
N MET A 418 14.88 -27.40 -1.51
CA MET A 418 15.50 -27.99 -0.33
C MET A 418 16.62 -28.98 -0.64
N GLY A 419 17.09 -29.03 -1.91
CA GLY A 419 18.13 -29.97 -2.37
C GLY A 419 17.68 -31.42 -2.32
N GLY A 420 16.40 -31.68 -2.58
CA GLY A 420 15.81 -33.00 -2.61
C GLY A 420 15.44 -33.57 -1.22
N LYS A 421 15.61 -32.80 -0.12
CA LYS A 421 15.13 -33.24 1.20
C LYS A 421 13.63 -33.41 1.20
N THR A 422 13.16 -34.51 1.77
CA THR A 422 11.74 -34.84 1.93
C THR A 422 11.25 -34.61 3.35
N ILE A 423 12.17 -34.49 4.31
CA ILE A 423 11.90 -34.35 5.74
C ILE A 423 13.03 -33.57 6.44
N ILE A 424 12.68 -32.75 7.41
CA ILE A 424 13.61 -32.15 8.37
C ILE A 424 13.47 -32.90 9.68
N LYS A 425 14.59 -33.26 10.32
CA LYS A 425 14.62 -34.00 11.59
C LYS A 425 15.27 -33.20 12.69
N PRO A 426 14.86 -33.39 13.97
CA PRO A 426 15.53 -32.83 15.13
C PRO A 426 17.01 -33.22 15.25
#